data_69c65aed767d0b7e6b82a0086158d609
#
_entry.id   69c65aed767d0b7e6b82a0086158d609
#
_cell.length_a   1.000
_cell.length_b   1.000
_cell.length_c   1.000
_cell.angle_alpha   90.00
_cell.angle_beta   90.00
_cell.angle_gamma   90.00
#
_symmetry.space_group_name_H-M   'P 1'
#
loop_
_entity.id
_entity.type
_entity.pdbx_description
1 polymer ?
#
loop_
_entity_poly.entity_id
_entity_poly.type
_entity_poly.pdbx_seq_one_letter_code
_entity_poly.pdbx_strand_id
1 'polypeptide(L)'
;MSDTLDELMAQIHGRVKEMPEGSYTTKLLEGGVPKMGAKIMEEAGEVVEAAEQAAPGDDDHVVYEACDLIYHLWVLLGSRNITVDQLRTELARRFGVSGLEEKASRDK
;
A
#
# COMPACT_ATOMS: atom_id res chain seq x y z
N MET A 1 -9.20 14.77 -9.40
CA MET A 1 -7.84 15.31 -9.49
C MET A 1 -6.85 14.23 -9.04
N SER A 2 -5.87 13.91 -9.87
CA SER A 2 -4.89 12.90 -9.50
C SER A 2 -3.74 13.54 -8.71
N ASP A 3 -3.18 12.77 -7.80
CA ASP A 3 -2.02 13.16 -7.03
C ASP A 3 -0.92 12.09 -7.19
N THR A 4 0.15 12.21 -6.41
CA THR A 4 1.29 11.29 -6.48
C THR A 4 0.86 9.84 -6.23
N LEU A 5 -0.08 9.61 -5.32
CA LEU A 5 -0.56 8.26 -5.03
C LEU A 5 -1.34 7.68 -6.22
N ASP A 6 -2.15 8.50 -6.88
CA ASP A 6 -2.85 8.09 -8.10
C ASP A 6 -1.85 7.79 -9.22
N GLU A 7 -0.82 8.62 -9.36
CA GLU A 7 0.20 8.44 -10.39
C GLU A 7 0.96 7.13 -10.19
N LEU A 8 1.30 6.82 -8.94
CA LEU A 8 1.96 5.56 -8.62
C LEU A 8 1.06 4.37 -9.00
N MET A 9 -0.22 4.44 -8.66
CA MET A 9 -1.15 3.35 -9.00
C MET A 9 -1.31 3.22 -10.52
N ALA A 10 -1.38 4.34 -11.24
CA ALA A 10 -1.47 4.32 -12.70
C ALA A 10 -0.24 3.63 -13.31
N GLN A 11 0.95 3.94 -12.79
CA GLN A 11 2.19 3.31 -13.24
C GLN A 11 2.14 1.80 -12.98
N ILE A 12 1.68 1.40 -11.79
CA ILE A 12 1.57 -0.01 -11.44
C ILE A 12 0.56 -0.72 -12.35
N HIS A 13 -0.60 -0.11 -12.60
CA HIS A 13 -1.58 -0.67 -13.54
C HIS A 13 -0.96 -0.90 -14.92
N GLY A 14 -0.12 0.04 -15.37
CA GLY A 14 0.60 -0.14 -16.63
C GLY A 14 1.54 -1.34 -16.60
N ARG A 15 2.25 -1.55 -15.49
CA ARG A 15 3.15 -2.71 -15.33
C ARG A 15 2.38 -4.02 -15.28
N VAL A 16 1.21 -4.02 -14.63
CA VAL A 16 0.34 -5.20 -14.61
C VAL A 16 -0.07 -5.58 -16.03
N LYS A 17 -0.40 -4.58 -16.83
CA LYS A 17 -0.84 -4.81 -18.21
C LYS A 17 0.30 -5.26 -19.12
N GLU A 18 1.45 -4.63 -19.01
CA GLU A 18 2.56 -4.85 -19.95
C GLU A 18 3.57 -5.90 -19.50
N MET A 19 3.73 -6.08 -18.18
CA MET A 19 4.67 -7.03 -17.60
C MET A 19 6.07 -6.92 -18.23
N PRO A 20 6.71 -5.73 -18.23
CA PRO A 20 7.99 -5.53 -18.90
C PRO A 20 9.10 -6.35 -18.23
N GLU A 21 9.97 -6.92 -19.06
CA GLU A 21 11.14 -7.66 -18.56
C GLU A 21 12.06 -6.75 -17.77
N GLY A 22 12.67 -7.31 -16.72
CA GLY A 22 13.64 -6.57 -15.90
C GLY A 22 13.02 -5.63 -14.89
N SER A 23 11.69 -5.46 -14.90
CA SER A 23 11.00 -4.63 -13.93
C SER A 23 10.88 -5.35 -12.58
N TYR A 24 11.19 -4.64 -11.51
CA TYR A 24 10.98 -5.17 -10.15
C TYR A 24 9.51 -5.44 -9.90
N THR A 25 8.63 -4.53 -10.35
CA THR A 25 7.18 -4.73 -10.21
C THR A 25 6.74 -6.01 -10.90
N THR A 26 7.26 -6.28 -12.11
CA THR A 26 6.95 -7.52 -12.83
C THR A 26 7.35 -8.74 -12.03
N LYS A 27 8.52 -8.71 -11.40
CA LYS A 27 8.97 -9.84 -10.57
C LYS A 27 8.04 -10.09 -9.39
N LEU A 28 7.57 -9.03 -8.76
CA LEU A 28 6.62 -9.14 -7.68
C LEU A 28 5.31 -9.76 -8.16
N LEU A 29 4.80 -9.27 -9.28
CA LEU A 29 3.56 -9.76 -9.87
C LEU A 29 3.66 -11.23 -10.25
N GLU A 30 4.78 -11.64 -10.84
CA GLU A 30 5.00 -13.02 -11.21
C GLU A 30 5.03 -13.96 -10.00
N GLY A 31 5.48 -13.47 -8.86
CA GLY A 31 5.51 -14.26 -7.63
C GLY A 31 4.15 -14.40 -6.95
N GLY A 32 3.15 -13.65 -7.40
CA GLY A 32 1.79 -13.72 -6.89
C GLY A 32 1.62 -13.21 -5.47
N VAL A 33 0.46 -13.48 -4.90
CA VAL A 33 0.13 -13.01 -3.54
C VAL A 33 1.16 -13.45 -2.51
N PRO A 34 1.69 -14.69 -2.52
CA PRO A 34 2.69 -15.07 -1.53
C PRO A 34 3.91 -14.15 -1.52
N LYS A 35 4.42 -13.78 -2.70
CA LYS A 35 5.60 -12.91 -2.79
C LYS A 35 5.25 -11.46 -2.44
N MET A 36 4.17 -10.94 -3.02
CA MET A 36 3.73 -9.58 -2.74
C MET A 36 3.40 -9.41 -1.25
N GLY A 37 2.70 -10.39 -0.67
CA GLY A 37 2.33 -10.36 0.73
C GLY A 37 3.54 -10.41 1.66
N ALA A 38 4.54 -11.25 1.33
CA ALA A 38 5.76 -11.32 2.12
C ALA A 38 6.48 -9.98 2.16
N LYS A 39 6.52 -9.26 1.02
CA LYS A 39 7.15 -7.94 0.98
C LYS A 39 6.35 -6.92 1.78
N ILE A 40 5.03 -6.96 1.72
CA ILE A 40 4.19 -6.05 2.51
C ILE A 40 4.45 -6.25 4.00
N MET A 41 4.50 -7.50 4.45
CA MET A 41 4.75 -7.80 5.86
C MET A 41 6.14 -7.34 6.29
N GLU A 42 7.14 -7.56 5.44
CA GLU A 42 8.51 -7.11 5.69
C GLU A 42 8.57 -5.58 5.83
N GLU A 43 7.98 -4.86 4.88
CA GLU A 43 8.00 -3.40 4.89
C GLU A 43 7.18 -2.82 6.05
N ALA A 44 6.08 -3.46 6.41
CA ALA A 44 5.31 -3.03 7.58
C ALA A 44 6.16 -3.12 8.84
N GLY A 45 6.92 -4.21 8.99
CA GLY A 45 7.84 -4.37 10.11
C GLY A 45 8.92 -3.30 10.14
N GLU A 46 9.44 -2.94 8.96
CA GLU A 46 10.47 -1.91 8.85
C GLU A 46 9.96 -0.51 9.21
N VAL A 47 8.68 -0.21 8.90
CA VAL A 47 8.08 1.06 9.34
C VAL A 47 8.03 1.12 10.87
N VAL A 48 7.58 0.05 11.50
CA VAL A 48 7.48 -0.01 12.97
C VAL A 48 8.86 0.12 13.60
N GLU A 49 9.84 -0.61 13.07
CA GLU A 49 11.22 -0.54 13.57
C GLU A 49 11.80 0.86 13.42
N ALA A 50 11.58 1.49 12.25
CA ALA A 50 12.06 2.85 12.02
C ALA A 50 11.44 3.83 13.03
N ALA A 51 10.16 3.67 13.33
CA ALA A 51 9.49 4.53 14.30
C ALA A 51 10.01 4.32 15.71
N GLU A 52 10.34 3.08 16.07
CA GLU A 52 10.90 2.77 17.38
C GLU A 52 12.29 3.37 17.57
N GLN A 53 13.07 3.45 16.50
CA GLN A 53 14.45 3.93 16.55
C GLN A 53 14.59 5.44 16.30
N ALA A 54 13.54 6.09 15.80
CA ALA A 54 13.61 7.49 15.44
C ALA A 54 13.73 8.40 16.65
N ALA A 55 14.60 9.39 16.56
CA ALA A 55 14.65 10.45 17.57
C ALA A 55 13.44 11.35 17.40
N PRO A 56 12.97 12.01 18.50
CA PRO A 56 11.83 12.93 18.39
C PRO A 56 12.08 13.99 17.31
N GLY A 57 11.15 14.11 16.38
CA GLY A 57 11.22 15.11 15.29
C GLY A 57 12.04 14.67 14.10
N ASP A 58 12.67 13.50 14.13
CA ASP A 58 13.46 12.98 13.02
C ASP A 58 12.70 11.82 12.35
N ASP A 59 11.78 12.18 11.46
CA ASP A 59 10.86 11.23 10.86
C ASP A 59 11.23 10.82 9.43
N ASP A 60 12.35 11.30 8.90
CA ASP A 60 12.71 11.06 7.49
C ASP A 60 12.76 9.58 7.14
N HIS A 61 13.36 8.77 8.01
CA HIS A 61 13.47 7.33 7.75
C HIS A 61 12.12 6.62 7.89
N VAL A 62 11.29 7.08 8.81
CA VAL A 62 9.94 6.54 8.95
C VAL A 62 9.13 6.80 7.67
N VAL A 63 9.24 8.02 7.14
CA VAL A 63 8.57 8.38 5.88
C VAL A 63 9.09 7.52 4.73
N TYR A 64 10.40 7.33 4.66
CA TYR A 64 11.01 6.48 3.63
C TYR A 64 10.45 5.06 3.66
N GLU A 65 10.41 4.46 4.85
CA GLU A 65 9.90 3.08 4.98
C GLU A 65 8.39 3.01 4.73
N ALA A 66 7.65 4.05 5.13
CA ALA A 66 6.21 4.11 4.84
C ALA A 66 5.95 4.13 3.33
N CYS A 67 6.81 4.85 2.58
CA CYS A 67 6.68 4.88 1.12
C CYS A 67 6.95 3.51 0.50
N ASP A 68 7.92 2.77 1.03
CA ASP A 68 8.18 1.40 0.57
C ASP A 68 6.97 0.50 0.83
N LEU A 69 6.34 0.65 2.00
CA LEU A 69 5.14 -0.11 2.32
C LEU A 69 4.00 0.23 1.35
N ILE A 70 3.78 1.52 1.10
CA ILE A 70 2.74 1.96 0.16
C ILE A 70 3.00 1.38 -1.23
N TYR A 71 4.25 1.43 -1.69
CA TYR A 71 4.60 0.90 -3.01
C TYR A 71 4.19 -0.58 -3.12
N HIS A 72 4.62 -1.40 -2.16
CA HIS A 72 4.33 -2.84 -2.20
C HIS A 72 2.84 -3.12 -2.03
N LEU A 73 2.15 -2.35 -1.20
CA LEU A 73 0.70 -2.46 -1.06
C LEU A 73 0.01 -2.12 -2.37
N TRP A 74 0.44 -1.04 -3.04
CA TRP A 74 -0.12 -0.64 -4.34
C TRP A 74 0.07 -1.74 -5.40
N VAL A 75 1.21 -2.44 -5.37
CA VAL A 75 1.45 -3.55 -6.32
C VAL A 75 0.40 -4.64 -6.12
N LEU A 76 0.16 -5.04 -4.87
CA LEU A 76 -0.86 -6.05 -4.57
C LEU A 76 -2.24 -5.58 -5.02
N LEU A 77 -2.62 -4.37 -4.64
CA LEU A 77 -3.93 -3.83 -5.01
C LEU A 77 -4.06 -3.68 -6.52
N GLY A 78 -3.01 -3.19 -7.17
CA GLY A 78 -3.00 -3.03 -8.63
C GLY A 78 -3.12 -4.36 -9.37
N SER A 79 -2.55 -5.45 -8.79
CA SER A 79 -2.68 -6.78 -9.38
C SER A 79 -4.14 -7.25 -9.41
N ARG A 80 -4.99 -6.67 -8.59
CA ARG A 80 -6.42 -6.94 -8.54
C ARG A 80 -7.22 -5.84 -9.24
N ASN A 81 -6.56 -4.95 -9.96
CA ASN A 81 -7.16 -3.83 -10.67
C ASN A 81 -7.91 -2.85 -9.75
N ILE A 82 -7.48 -2.76 -8.50
CA ILE A 82 -8.07 -1.82 -7.53
C ILE A 82 -7.50 -0.43 -7.80
N THR A 83 -8.32 0.59 -7.61
CA THR A 83 -7.93 1.99 -7.80
C THR A 83 -7.80 2.71 -6.46
N VAL A 84 -7.04 3.82 -6.46
CA VAL A 84 -6.93 4.64 -5.26
C VAL A 84 -8.28 5.25 -4.88
N ASP A 85 -9.12 5.57 -5.87
CA ASP A 85 -10.46 6.10 -5.59
C ASP A 85 -11.33 5.12 -4.82
N GLN A 86 -11.16 3.81 -5.03
CA GLN A 86 -11.87 2.82 -4.23
C GLN A 86 -11.47 2.92 -2.76
N LEU A 87 -10.17 3.17 -2.50
CA LEU A 87 -9.69 3.35 -1.13
C LEU A 87 -10.23 4.64 -0.53
N ARG A 88 -10.23 5.73 -1.31
CA ARG A 88 -10.77 7.00 -0.87
C ARG A 88 -12.24 6.88 -0.50
N THR A 89 -13.01 6.19 -1.33
CA THR A 89 -14.44 6.00 -1.09
C THR A 89 -14.69 5.25 0.20
N GLU A 90 -13.96 4.16 0.42
CA GLU A 90 -14.14 3.36 1.63
C GLU A 90 -13.71 4.13 2.89
N LEU A 91 -12.61 4.87 2.80
CA LEU A 91 -12.16 5.68 3.94
C LEU A 91 -13.15 6.80 4.25
N ALA A 92 -13.69 7.45 3.22
CA ALA A 92 -14.70 8.50 3.41
C ALA A 92 -15.97 7.94 4.06
N ARG A 93 -16.36 6.72 3.69
CA ARG A 93 -17.51 6.05 4.30
C ARG A 93 -17.33 5.89 5.81
N ARG A 94 -16.08 5.69 6.24
CA ARG A 94 -15.78 5.49 7.67
C ARG A 94 -15.76 6.79 8.47
N PHE A 95 -15.71 7.93 7.81
CA PHE A 95 -15.73 9.21 8.51
C PHE A 95 -17.07 9.35 9.24
N GLY A 96 -17.01 9.73 10.53
CA GLY A 96 -18.18 9.85 11.36
C GLY A 96 -18.66 8.57 12.02
N VAL A 97 -18.03 7.43 11.67
CA VAL A 97 -18.34 6.13 12.29
C VAL A 97 -17.22 5.80 13.28
N SER A 98 -17.58 5.47 14.53
CA SER A 98 -16.56 5.13 15.52
C SER A 98 -15.90 3.79 15.20
N GLY A 99 -14.67 3.62 15.69
CA GLY A 99 -13.95 2.36 15.50
C GLY A 99 -14.70 1.15 16.05
N LEU A 100 -15.40 1.33 17.17
CA LEU A 100 -16.20 0.26 17.77
C LEU A 100 -17.40 -0.09 16.89
N GLU A 101 -18.07 0.92 16.33
CA GLU A 101 -19.19 0.69 15.42
C GLU A 101 -18.74 -0.04 14.16
N GLU A 102 -17.60 0.35 13.61
CA GLU A 102 -17.06 -0.30 12.42
C GLU A 102 -16.72 -1.76 12.70
N LYS A 103 -16.08 -2.03 13.84
CA LYS A 103 -15.74 -3.38 14.22
C LYS A 103 -17.00 -4.25 14.39
N ALA A 104 -18.03 -3.72 15.03
CA ALA A 104 -19.28 -4.42 15.22
C ALA A 104 -19.94 -4.77 13.88
N SER A 105 -19.88 -3.83 12.93
CA SER A 105 -20.43 -4.05 11.59
C SER A 105 -19.70 -5.17 10.85
N ARG A 106 -18.37 -5.23 10.98
CA ARG A 106 -17.57 -6.26 10.31
C ARG A 106 -17.79 -7.64 10.90
N ASP A 107 -18.13 -7.71 12.18
CA ASP A 107 -18.36 -8.99 12.89
C ASP A 107 -19.72 -9.60 12.59
N LYS A 108 -20.57 -8.89 11.85
CA LYS A 108 -21.85 -9.40 11.39
C LYS A 108 -21.68 -10.07 10.03
#